data_e95e588be5bfd76ee18d28ba121afb5a
#
_entry.id   e95e588be5bfd76ee18d28ba121afb5a
#
_cell.length_a   1.000
_cell.length_b   1.000
_cell.length_c   1.000
_cell.angle_alpha   90.00
_cell.angle_beta   90.00
_cell.angle_gamma   90.00
#
_symmetry.space_group_name_H-M   'P 1'
#
loop_
_entity.id
_entity.type
_entity.pdbx_description
1 polymer ?
#
loop_
_entity_poly.entity_id
_entity_poly.type
_entity_poly.pdbx_seq_one_letter_code
_entity_poly.pdbx_strand_id
1 'polypeptide(L)'
;MRLPTLTQITLFILSVPMSAWAASGTTVRTVHSQPSCIIATKQVEVAITRRGGHMAPVTFFSDSDRPVRPYHITPWQDEKPSAMPAPVLITLRGDFFCLPFGGNSETVAGEKHPPHGEIVGEPWKVVGTRRAGKDTTLTLDFETRVRPGHVTKELSLVDGENVVYTRHTLQGFSGRVPLGHHATLAMPEKEGSVRIATSAFRWGMTCPSLFSDPKQREYQALLPGAQWADLTRVPAAWKGAPDADLTRLPARYGHADLVQLVNEPWEKTGGPAWTTATFTDQGYLWFALKDPAVLHSTVVWIENHGRHGHPWKGRNNCLGLEDVTAYFADGLAASTQDNLLNRQGIPTSLALNPTQPTFVNYIQGVAKIPSGFDVVQKLEFAPGAVTFLSTSGQRVTIPVHHEFVRTGTL
;
A
#
# COMPACT_ATOMS: atom_id res chain seq x y z
N MET A 1 -26.81 29.60 63.81
CA MET A 1 -26.08 28.51 63.19
C MET A 1 -26.97 27.92 62.09
N ARG A 2 -26.79 28.34 60.84
CA ARG A 2 -27.63 27.91 59.72
C ARG A 2 -26.77 26.93 58.86
N LEU A 3 -27.31 25.73 58.67
CA LEU A 3 -26.69 24.69 57.80
C LEU A 3 -26.90 25.04 56.32
N PRO A 4 -25.93 24.79 55.42
CA PRO A 4 -26.11 24.99 53.97
C PRO A 4 -26.84 23.84 53.32
N THR A 5 -27.79 24.20 52.45
CA THR A 5 -28.59 23.29 51.61
C THR A 5 -27.72 22.65 50.56
N LEU A 6 -27.67 21.30 50.46
CA LEU A 6 -27.07 20.54 49.41
C LEU A 6 -27.93 20.64 48.13
N THR A 7 -27.37 21.21 47.10
CA THR A 7 -27.95 21.19 45.75
C THR A 7 -27.59 19.85 45.05
N GLN A 8 -28.58 19.00 44.80
CA GLN A 8 -28.41 17.78 43.99
C GLN A 8 -28.22 18.15 42.52
N ILE A 9 -27.07 17.82 41.98
CA ILE A 9 -26.81 17.91 40.55
C ILE A 9 -27.28 16.58 39.91
N THR A 10 -28.39 16.65 39.17
CA THR A 10 -28.90 15.51 38.39
C THR A 10 -28.11 15.41 37.05
N LEU A 11 -27.29 14.40 36.96
CA LEU A 11 -26.54 14.11 35.74
C LEU A 11 -27.50 13.45 34.73
N PHE A 12 -27.88 14.17 33.69
CA PHE A 12 -28.59 13.59 32.54
C PHE A 12 -27.60 12.84 31.66
N ILE A 13 -27.60 11.50 31.72
CA ILE A 13 -26.92 10.63 30.76
C ILE A 13 -27.80 10.60 29.53
N LEU A 14 -27.41 11.34 28.49
CA LEU A 14 -27.97 11.19 27.13
C LEU A 14 -27.50 9.84 26.56
N SER A 15 -28.37 8.84 26.65
CA SER A 15 -28.20 7.60 25.90
C SER A 15 -28.44 7.87 24.41
N VAL A 16 -27.38 7.99 23.63
CA VAL A 16 -27.45 7.95 22.17
C VAL A 16 -27.89 6.53 21.78
N PRO A 17 -28.99 6.34 21.04
CA PRO A 17 -29.38 5.00 20.62
C PRO A 17 -28.31 4.47 19.65
N MET A 18 -27.59 3.44 20.04
CA MET A 18 -26.83 2.61 19.12
C MET A 18 -27.84 1.93 18.20
N SER A 19 -28.03 2.48 17.01
CA SER A 19 -28.80 1.83 15.95
C SER A 19 -28.17 0.46 15.70
N ALA A 20 -28.90 -0.60 15.99
CA ALA A 20 -28.51 -1.98 15.67
C ALA A 20 -28.42 -2.09 14.14
N TRP A 21 -27.22 -2.02 13.61
CA TRP A 21 -26.95 -2.11 12.17
C TRP A 21 -26.91 -3.59 11.78
N ALA A 22 -27.84 -4.01 10.95
CA ALA A 22 -27.85 -5.35 10.41
C ALA A 22 -26.63 -5.49 9.47
N ALA A 23 -25.64 -6.29 9.85
CA ALA A 23 -24.58 -6.72 8.96
C ALA A 23 -25.22 -7.56 7.84
N SER A 24 -25.17 -7.08 6.60
CA SER A 24 -25.55 -7.88 5.44
C SER A 24 -24.50 -8.97 5.22
N GLY A 25 -24.91 -10.17 4.80
CA GLY A 25 -23.98 -11.26 4.52
C GLY A 25 -22.95 -10.85 3.48
N THR A 26 -21.66 -11.02 3.80
CA THR A 26 -20.57 -10.75 2.84
C THR A 26 -20.58 -11.78 1.72
N THR A 27 -20.63 -11.33 0.47
CA THR A 27 -20.50 -12.21 -0.70
C THR A 27 -19.08 -12.76 -0.77
N VAL A 28 -18.94 -14.09 -0.88
CA VAL A 28 -17.65 -14.77 -1.08
C VAL A 28 -17.67 -15.50 -2.41
N ARG A 29 -16.65 -15.27 -3.25
CA ARG A 29 -16.42 -15.96 -4.53
C ARG A 29 -14.99 -16.49 -4.59
N THR A 30 -14.75 -17.55 -5.33
CA THR A 30 -13.40 -17.97 -5.68
C THR A 30 -12.92 -17.12 -6.85
N VAL A 31 -11.82 -16.39 -6.66
CA VAL A 31 -11.23 -15.48 -7.65
C VAL A 31 -9.74 -15.79 -7.77
N HIS A 32 -9.29 -16.22 -8.96
CA HIS A 32 -7.91 -16.70 -9.17
C HIS A 32 -7.49 -17.67 -8.06
N SER A 33 -8.25 -18.78 -7.96
CA SER A 33 -8.07 -19.89 -7.00
C SER A 33 -8.15 -19.53 -5.51
N GLN A 34 -8.45 -18.27 -5.14
CA GLN A 34 -8.56 -17.85 -3.75
C GLN A 34 -10.00 -17.50 -3.36
N PRO A 35 -10.53 -18.06 -2.25
CA PRO A 35 -11.76 -17.58 -1.64
C PRO A 35 -11.63 -16.11 -1.28
N SER A 36 -12.47 -15.26 -1.86
CA SER A 36 -12.37 -13.79 -1.74
C SER A 36 -13.72 -13.19 -1.35
N CYS A 37 -13.68 -12.25 -0.40
CA CYS A 37 -14.81 -11.37 -0.10
C CYS A 37 -14.95 -10.36 -1.23
N ILE A 38 -16.19 -10.13 -1.68
CA ILE A 38 -16.49 -9.17 -2.74
C ILE A 38 -17.24 -7.99 -2.12
N ILE A 39 -16.73 -6.80 -2.40
CA ILE A 39 -17.38 -5.53 -2.10
C ILE A 39 -17.50 -4.72 -3.38
N ALA A 40 -18.62 -4.07 -3.60
CA ALA A 40 -18.84 -3.32 -4.84
C ALA A 40 -19.77 -2.13 -4.64
N THR A 41 -19.50 -1.09 -5.45
CA THR A 41 -20.42 -0.03 -5.84
C THR A 41 -20.75 -0.21 -7.34
N LYS A 42 -21.46 0.76 -7.92
CA LYS A 42 -21.66 0.77 -9.36
C LYS A 42 -20.35 0.97 -10.15
N GLN A 43 -19.39 1.73 -9.59
CA GLN A 43 -18.15 2.12 -10.25
C GLN A 43 -16.98 1.18 -9.99
N VAL A 44 -16.95 0.53 -8.82
CA VAL A 44 -15.79 -0.27 -8.38
C VAL A 44 -16.26 -1.61 -7.84
N GLU A 45 -15.63 -2.70 -8.28
CA GLU A 45 -15.70 -4.02 -7.63
C GLU A 45 -14.32 -4.41 -7.12
N VAL A 46 -14.24 -4.87 -5.87
CA VAL A 46 -13.01 -5.30 -5.20
C VAL A 46 -13.16 -6.73 -4.72
N ALA A 47 -12.18 -7.56 -5.03
CA ALA A 47 -12.00 -8.87 -4.43
C ALA A 47 -10.88 -8.84 -3.39
N ILE A 48 -11.18 -9.29 -2.16
CA ILE A 48 -10.22 -9.38 -1.06
C ILE A 48 -10.09 -10.83 -0.64
N THR A 49 -8.89 -11.39 -0.77
CA THR A 49 -8.67 -12.79 -0.38
C THR A 49 -8.88 -12.99 1.11
N ARG A 50 -9.56 -14.09 1.49
CA ARG A 50 -9.74 -14.44 2.90
C ARG A 50 -8.39 -14.79 3.57
N ARG A 51 -7.47 -15.40 2.84
CA ARG A 51 -6.09 -15.61 3.28
C ARG A 51 -5.28 -14.37 2.95
N GLY A 52 -4.63 -13.78 3.94
CA GLY A 52 -3.73 -12.65 3.80
C GLY A 52 -4.37 -11.29 3.53
N GLY A 53 -5.68 -11.22 3.26
CA GLY A 53 -6.38 -9.95 3.03
C GLY A 53 -5.86 -9.16 1.82
N HIS A 54 -5.34 -9.86 0.79
CA HIS A 54 -4.82 -9.25 -0.43
C HIS A 54 -5.94 -8.72 -1.31
N MET A 55 -5.77 -7.52 -1.83
CA MET A 55 -6.75 -6.78 -2.62
C MET A 55 -6.41 -6.86 -4.12
N ALA A 56 -6.95 -7.85 -4.82
CA ALA A 56 -6.97 -7.94 -6.28
C ALA A 56 -7.83 -9.15 -6.74
N PRO A 57 -8.50 -9.04 -7.92
CA PRO A 57 -8.58 -7.85 -8.76
C PRO A 57 -9.40 -6.74 -8.14
N VAL A 58 -9.08 -5.49 -8.51
CA VAL A 58 -9.96 -4.34 -8.36
C VAL A 58 -10.34 -3.88 -9.75
N THR A 59 -11.63 -3.79 -10.02
CA THR A 59 -12.16 -3.30 -11.29
C THR A 59 -12.73 -1.91 -11.04
N PHE A 60 -12.02 -0.90 -11.50
CA PHE A 60 -12.49 0.49 -11.54
C PHE A 60 -13.26 0.74 -12.83
N PHE A 61 -14.16 1.73 -12.81
CA PHE A 61 -15.06 2.04 -13.93
C PHE A 61 -15.83 0.80 -14.41
N SER A 62 -16.30 -0.02 -13.44
CA SER A 62 -17.01 -1.27 -13.74
C SER A 62 -18.34 -1.06 -14.49
N ASP A 63 -18.88 0.15 -14.46
CA ASP A 63 -20.08 0.59 -15.18
C ASP A 63 -19.79 1.13 -16.59
N SER A 64 -18.53 1.09 -17.06
CA SER A 64 -18.15 1.56 -18.38
C SER A 64 -17.72 0.42 -19.31
N ASP A 65 -17.68 0.71 -20.60
CA ASP A 65 -17.18 -0.19 -21.66
C ASP A 65 -15.66 -0.42 -21.59
N ARG A 66 -14.93 0.39 -20.82
CA ARG A 66 -13.49 0.30 -20.61
C ARG A 66 -13.15 0.29 -19.12
N PRO A 67 -13.40 -0.83 -18.41
CA PRO A 67 -13.00 -1.00 -17.02
C PRO A 67 -11.48 -1.07 -16.90
N VAL A 68 -10.94 -0.64 -15.74
CA VAL A 68 -9.51 -0.61 -15.46
C VAL A 68 -9.17 -1.55 -14.31
N ARG A 69 -8.14 -2.38 -14.49
CA ARG A 69 -7.63 -3.33 -13.49
C ARG A 69 -6.12 -3.16 -13.34
N PRO A 70 -5.64 -2.27 -12.47
CA PRO A 70 -4.23 -1.89 -12.42
C PRO A 70 -3.35 -2.89 -11.65
N TYR A 71 -3.95 -3.72 -10.78
CA TYR A 71 -3.18 -4.54 -9.86
C TYR A 71 -2.67 -5.83 -10.47
N HIS A 72 -1.43 -6.17 -10.13
CA HIS A 72 -0.80 -7.42 -10.50
C HIS A 72 -1.41 -8.60 -9.74
N ILE A 73 -1.61 -9.71 -10.44
CA ILE A 73 -1.92 -11.02 -9.86
C ILE A 73 -0.84 -11.97 -10.38
N THR A 74 -0.14 -12.61 -9.45
CA THR A 74 0.99 -13.45 -9.84
C THR A 74 0.57 -14.65 -10.67
N PRO A 75 1.35 -15.05 -11.71
CA PRO A 75 0.95 -16.07 -12.68
C PRO A 75 0.64 -17.45 -12.08
N TRP A 76 1.24 -17.79 -10.94
CA TRP A 76 1.04 -19.09 -10.30
C TRP A 76 -0.28 -19.24 -9.54
N GLN A 77 -1.10 -18.19 -9.45
CA GLN A 77 -2.36 -18.25 -8.70
C GLN A 77 -3.36 -19.25 -9.28
N ASP A 78 -3.37 -19.42 -10.60
CA ASP A 78 -4.28 -20.33 -11.31
C ASP A 78 -3.58 -21.63 -11.75
N GLU A 79 -2.36 -21.89 -11.27
CA GLU A 79 -1.62 -23.13 -11.53
C GLU A 79 -1.95 -24.20 -10.46
N LYS A 80 -1.51 -25.44 -10.72
CA LYS A 80 -1.62 -26.51 -9.71
C LYS A 80 -0.90 -26.07 -8.44
N PRO A 81 -1.53 -26.24 -7.25
CA PRO A 81 -0.90 -25.90 -5.99
C PRO A 81 0.46 -26.60 -5.84
N SER A 82 1.46 -25.84 -5.46
CA SER A 82 2.80 -26.32 -5.11
C SER A 82 3.21 -25.72 -3.76
N ALA A 83 4.18 -26.37 -3.09
CA ALA A 83 4.72 -25.80 -1.87
C ALA A 83 5.37 -24.45 -2.16
N MET A 84 4.94 -23.40 -1.46
CA MET A 84 5.49 -22.07 -1.61
C MET A 84 6.58 -21.82 -0.58
N PRO A 85 7.70 -21.17 -0.96
CA PRO A 85 8.80 -20.88 -0.03
C PRO A 85 8.44 -19.91 1.08
N ALA A 86 7.36 -19.13 0.92
CA ALA A 86 6.84 -18.24 1.95
C ALA A 86 5.30 -18.12 1.87
N PRO A 87 4.60 -17.98 3.03
CA PRO A 87 3.13 -17.92 3.07
C PRO A 87 2.53 -16.80 2.22
N VAL A 88 3.18 -15.62 2.14
CA VAL A 88 2.74 -14.48 1.31
C VAL A 88 2.60 -14.84 -0.17
N LEU A 89 3.43 -15.76 -0.68
CA LEU A 89 3.42 -16.17 -2.09
C LEU A 89 2.19 -17.00 -2.46
N ILE A 90 1.48 -17.56 -1.48
CA ILE A 90 0.26 -18.35 -1.73
C ILE A 90 -0.84 -17.48 -2.35
N THR A 91 -0.91 -16.21 -1.93
CA THR A 91 -1.97 -15.28 -2.34
C THR A 91 -1.45 -14.01 -3.00
N LEU A 92 -0.16 -13.91 -3.30
CA LEU A 92 0.50 -12.67 -3.72
C LEU A 92 -0.20 -12.00 -4.90
N ARG A 93 -0.84 -10.86 -4.63
CA ARG A 93 -1.55 -10.02 -5.59
C ARG A 93 -1.85 -8.65 -5.01
N GLY A 94 -1.93 -7.65 -5.89
CA GLY A 94 -2.45 -6.31 -5.60
C GLY A 94 -1.86 -5.65 -4.36
N ASP A 95 -2.72 -5.09 -3.52
CA ASP A 95 -2.30 -4.46 -2.26
C ASP A 95 -2.59 -5.35 -1.05
N PHE A 96 -1.67 -5.37 -0.10
CA PHE A 96 -1.85 -5.99 1.20
C PHE A 96 -1.08 -5.23 2.28
N PHE A 97 -1.55 -5.34 3.52
CA PHE A 97 -0.93 -4.69 4.66
C PHE A 97 0.06 -5.63 5.34
N CYS A 98 1.25 -5.13 5.63
CA CYS A 98 2.36 -5.88 6.22
C CYS A 98 2.59 -5.48 7.67
N LEU A 99 2.74 -6.48 8.57
CA LEU A 99 2.99 -6.29 10.00
C LEU A 99 3.70 -7.53 10.59
N PRO A 100 5.03 -7.50 10.80
CA PRO A 100 6.01 -6.49 10.37
C PRO A 100 6.30 -6.56 8.86
N PHE A 101 6.59 -5.40 8.26
CA PHE A 101 6.96 -5.30 6.85
C PHE A 101 8.36 -5.87 6.59
N GLY A 102 8.54 -6.52 5.43
CA GLY A 102 9.83 -6.98 4.89
C GLY A 102 10.12 -8.45 5.12
N GLY A 103 11.34 -8.89 4.84
CA GLY A 103 11.75 -10.30 4.76
C GLY A 103 11.78 -11.05 6.10
N ASN A 104 12.03 -10.35 7.21
CA ASN A 104 12.03 -10.91 8.57
C ASN A 104 12.90 -12.17 8.73
N SER A 105 14.10 -12.17 8.15
CA SER A 105 15.01 -13.32 8.15
C SER A 105 15.56 -13.66 9.52
N GLU A 106 15.62 -12.70 10.44
CA GLU A 106 16.17 -12.83 11.78
C GLU A 106 15.09 -13.03 12.85
N THR A 107 15.48 -13.65 13.97
CA THR A 107 14.67 -13.70 15.20
C THR A 107 15.02 -12.49 16.06
N VAL A 108 14.03 -11.71 16.48
CA VAL A 108 14.20 -10.51 17.30
C VAL A 108 13.46 -10.67 18.62
N ALA A 109 14.15 -10.60 19.74
CA ALA A 109 13.57 -10.76 21.07
C ALA A 109 12.66 -12.00 21.23
N GLY A 110 12.99 -13.10 20.58
CA GLY A 110 12.21 -14.34 20.57
C GLY A 110 11.10 -14.40 19.50
N GLU A 111 10.84 -13.32 18.78
CA GLU A 111 9.86 -13.28 17.69
C GLU A 111 10.48 -13.72 16.35
N LYS A 112 9.89 -14.72 15.72
CA LYS A 112 10.23 -15.15 14.36
C LYS A 112 9.02 -14.95 13.45
N HIS A 113 9.04 -13.86 12.69
CA HIS A 113 7.98 -13.55 11.74
C HIS A 113 8.26 -14.17 10.37
N PRO A 114 7.22 -14.59 9.63
CA PRO A 114 7.36 -14.88 8.22
C PRO A 114 7.55 -13.57 7.43
N PRO A 115 8.00 -13.64 6.15
CA PRO A 115 8.08 -12.47 5.29
C PRO A 115 6.76 -11.71 5.26
N HIS A 116 6.84 -10.40 5.48
CA HIS A 116 5.73 -9.43 5.57
C HIS A 116 4.73 -9.67 6.72
N GLY A 117 5.08 -10.55 7.69
CA GLY A 117 4.26 -10.87 8.86
C GLY A 117 3.26 -11.99 8.63
N GLU A 118 2.67 -12.49 9.71
CA GLU A 118 1.70 -13.60 9.64
C GLU A 118 0.37 -13.19 8.99
N ILE A 119 0.00 -11.91 9.09
CA ILE A 119 -1.27 -11.39 8.56
C ILE A 119 -1.42 -11.49 7.05
N VAL A 120 -0.31 -11.58 6.30
CA VAL A 120 -0.32 -11.67 4.82
C VAL A 120 -0.42 -13.12 4.31
N GLY A 121 -0.26 -14.11 5.18
CA GLY A 121 -0.26 -15.52 4.80
C GLY A 121 -1.32 -16.38 5.48
N GLU A 122 -2.05 -15.84 6.45
CA GLU A 122 -3.02 -16.57 7.25
C GLU A 122 -4.47 -16.08 7.00
N PRO A 123 -5.50 -16.91 7.30
CA PRO A 123 -6.88 -16.54 7.09
C PRO A 123 -7.36 -15.42 8.04
N TRP A 124 -7.99 -14.39 7.48
CA TRP A 124 -8.69 -13.35 8.21
C TRP A 124 -10.13 -13.78 8.53
N LYS A 125 -10.62 -13.36 9.70
CA LYS A 125 -12.01 -13.49 10.09
C LYS A 125 -12.84 -12.41 9.39
N VAL A 126 -13.87 -12.81 8.67
CA VAL A 126 -14.84 -11.87 8.07
C VAL A 126 -15.81 -11.42 9.17
N VAL A 127 -15.82 -10.12 9.47
CA VAL A 127 -16.79 -9.53 10.40
C VAL A 127 -18.10 -9.25 9.68
N GLY A 128 -18.04 -8.62 8.50
CA GLY A 128 -19.22 -8.38 7.67
C GLY A 128 -19.03 -7.23 6.69
N THR A 129 -20.07 -7.01 5.89
CA THR A 129 -20.19 -5.85 5.01
C THR A 129 -21.33 -4.96 5.50
N ARG A 130 -21.08 -3.67 5.59
CA ARG A 130 -22.05 -2.64 6.00
C ARG A 130 -22.24 -1.62 4.89
N ARG A 131 -23.48 -1.21 4.64
CA ARG A 131 -23.79 -0.06 3.80
C ARG A 131 -24.40 1.05 4.66
N ALA A 132 -23.89 2.28 4.48
CA ALA A 132 -24.36 3.48 5.15
C ALA A 132 -24.40 4.65 4.16
N GLY A 133 -25.60 5.04 3.74
CA GLY A 133 -25.75 6.06 2.69
C GLY A 133 -25.07 5.64 1.40
N LYS A 134 -24.02 6.38 1.00
CA LYS A 134 -23.19 6.11 -0.18
C LYS A 134 -22.03 5.16 0.08
N ASP A 135 -21.72 4.89 1.35
CA ASP A 135 -20.52 4.15 1.74
C ASP A 135 -20.83 2.66 1.89
N THR A 136 -20.01 1.83 1.33
CA THR A 136 -20.02 0.37 1.52
C THR A 136 -18.69 -0.05 2.11
N THR A 137 -18.70 -0.64 3.32
CA THR A 137 -17.49 -1.01 4.08
C THR A 137 -17.47 -2.50 4.38
N LEU A 138 -16.41 -3.19 4.00
CA LEU A 138 -16.07 -4.54 4.43
C LEU A 138 -15.14 -4.46 5.64
N THR A 139 -15.44 -5.22 6.70
CA THR A 139 -14.61 -5.32 7.90
C THR A 139 -14.07 -6.75 8.05
N LEU A 140 -12.75 -6.85 8.22
CA LEU A 140 -12.02 -8.08 8.50
C LEU A 140 -11.22 -7.92 9.78
N ASP A 141 -11.08 -8.99 10.57
CA ASP A 141 -10.30 -9.02 11.81
C ASP A 141 -9.22 -10.10 11.77
N PHE A 142 -8.10 -9.84 12.45
CA PHE A 142 -7.00 -10.78 12.61
C PHE A 142 -6.38 -10.68 14.00
N GLU A 143 -6.27 -11.82 14.69
CA GLU A 143 -5.51 -11.95 15.95
C GLU A 143 -4.10 -12.46 15.64
N THR A 144 -3.09 -11.68 15.95
CA THR A 144 -1.69 -12.05 15.75
C THR A 144 -1.18 -12.90 16.90
N ARG A 145 -0.26 -13.84 16.59
CA ARG A 145 0.28 -14.83 17.56
C ARG A 145 1.74 -14.61 17.87
N VAL A 146 2.55 -14.23 16.85
CA VAL A 146 4.00 -14.05 17.03
C VAL A 146 4.26 -12.84 17.92
N ARG A 147 3.63 -11.70 17.63
CA ARG A 147 3.50 -10.55 18.52
C ARG A 147 2.04 -10.38 18.82
N PRO A 148 1.58 -10.70 20.04
CA PRO A 148 0.16 -10.65 20.37
C PRO A 148 -0.44 -9.25 20.15
N GLY A 149 -1.59 -9.22 19.50
CA GLY A 149 -2.35 -8.01 19.20
C GLY A 149 -3.49 -8.31 18.23
N HIS A 150 -4.27 -7.29 17.93
CA HIS A 150 -5.45 -7.38 17.08
C HIS A 150 -5.35 -6.37 15.94
N VAL A 151 -5.68 -6.81 14.73
CA VAL A 151 -5.73 -5.96 13.53
C VAL A 151 -7.13 -5.99 12.97
N THR A 152 -7.78 -4.83 12.89
CA THR A 152 -9.01 -4.65 12.12
C THR A 152 -8.68 -3.98 10.80
N LYS A 153 -9.12 -4.56 9.68
CA LYS A 153 -9.06 -3.96 8.34
C LYS A 153 -10.46 -3.56 7.90
N GLU A 154 -10.63 -2.29 7.65
CA GLU A 154 -11.83 -1.73 7.03
C GLU A 154 -11.48 -1.29 5.61
N LEU A 155 -12.24 -1.75 4.63
CA LEU A 155 -12.13 -1.32 3.24
C LEU A 155 -13.47 -0.74 2.81
N SER A 156 -13.45 0.54 2.39
CA SER A 156 -14.64 1.29 2.04
C SER A 156 -14.62 1.75 0.60
N LEU A 157 -15.79 1.70 -0.05
CA LEU A 157 -16.07 2.26 -1.36
C LEU A 157 -17.19 3.28 -1.23
N VAL A 158 -17.12 4.38 -1.98
CA VAL A 158 -18.13 5.43 -2.03
C VAL A 158 -18.81 5.44 -3.40
N ASP A 159 -20.14 5.46 -3.44
CA ASP A 159 -20.88 5.52 -4.70
C ASP A 159 -20.48 6.78 -5.49
N GLY A 160 -20.16 6.59 -6.77
CA GLY A 160 -19.73 7.67 -7.67
C GLY A 160 -18.22 7.88 -7.72
N GLU A 161 -17.44 7.15 -6.91
CA GLU A 161 -15.99 7.29 -6.88
C GLU A 161 -15.28 6.05 -7.44
N ASN A 162 -14.13 6.26 -8.08
CA ASN A 162 -13.21 5.20 -8.49
C ASN A 162 -12.01 5.14 -7.52
N VAL A 163 -12.32 4.98 -6.24
CA VAL A 163 -11.39 5.09 -5.11
C VAL A 163 -11.66 3.96 -4.11
N VAL A 164 -10.61 3.44 -3.51
CA VAL A 164 -10.65 2.50 -2.40
C VAL A 164 -10.02 3.18 -1.19
N TYR A 165 -10.74 3.20 -0.09
CA TYR A 165 -10.32 3.72 1.21
C TYR A 165 -10.03 2.55 2.12
N THR A 166 -8.82 2.46 2.66
CA THR A 166 -8.44 1.38 3.58
C THR A 166 -7.98 1.94 4.90
N ARG A 167 -8.51 1.41 6.00
CA ARG A 167 -8.08 1.73 7.36
C ARG A 167 -7.67 0.43 8.06
N HIS A 168 -6.47 0.44 8.64
CA HIS A 168 -6.04 -0.60 9.58
C HIS A 168 -6.00 -0.02 10.99
N THR A 169 -6.65 -0.70 11.93
CA THR A 169 -6.61 -0.39 13.36
C THR A 169 -5.79 -1.45 14.06
N LEU A 170 -4.70 -1.04 14.70
CA LEU A 170 -3.77 -1.91 15.43
C LEU A 170 -4.01 -1.72 16.93
N GLN A 171 -4.39 -2.78 17.66
CA GLN A 171 -4.71 -2.74 19.08
C GLN A 171 -3.95 -3.80 19.86
N GLY A 172 -3.57 -3.50 21.11
CA GLY A 172 -2.89 -4.44 22.00
C GLY A 172 -1.41 -4.66 21.70
N PHE A 173 -0.87 -4.08 20.65
CA PHE A 173 0.55 -4.22 20.29
C PHE A 173 1.44 -3.34 21.13
N SER A 174 2.66 -3.83 21.41
CA SER A 174 3.70 -3.07 22.09
C SER A 174 5.02 -3.11 21.32
N GLY A 175 5.88 -2.12 21.61
CA GLY A 175 7.22 -2.03 21.03
C GLY A 175 7.22 -1.43 19.61
N ARG A 176 8.38 -1.53 18.97
CA ARG A 176 8.59 -0.95 17.64
C ARG A 176 8.37 -1.99 16.56
N VAL A 177 7.75 -1.57 15.44
CA VAL A 177 7.47 -2.46 14.31
C VAL A 177 7.49 -1.68 12.98
N PRO A 178 8.14 -2.20 11.92
CA PRO A 178 7.95 -1.70 10.57
C PRO A 178 6.61 -2.18 10.03
N LEU A 179 5.92 -1.32 9.30
CA LEU A 179 4.64 -1.66 8.71
C LEU A 179 4.37 -0.86 7.43
N GLY A 180 3.38 -1.28 6.68
CA GLY A 180 2.89 -0.52 5.55
C GLY A 180 2.08 -1.32 4.55
N HIS A 181 1.65 -0.63 3.49
CA HIS A 181 0.96 -1.17 2.35
C HIS A 181 1.94 -1.62 1.27
N HIS A 182 1.60 -2.69 0.58
CA HIS A 182 2.40 -3.29 -0.49
C HIS A 182 1.59 -3.32 -1.79
N ALA A 183 1.32 -2.13 -2.35
CA ALA A 183 0.58 -2.02 -3.60
C ALA A 183 1.46 -2.46 -4.78
N THR A 184 1.01 -3.48 -5.51
CA THR A 184 1.72 -4.06 -6.65
C THR A 184 0.90 -3.91 -7.91
N LEU A 185 1.41 -3.16 -8.90
CA LEU A 185 0.77 -2.89 -10.17
C LEU A 185 1.25 -3.84 -11.27
N ALA A 186 0.34 -4.24 -12.15
CA ALA A 186 0.68 -4.94 -13.38
C ALA A 186 1.32 -3.96 -14.37
N MET A 187 2.46 -4.34 -14.95
CA MET A 187 3.18 -3.49 -15.88
C MET A 187 3.02 -3.99 -17.32
N PRO A 188 2.96 -3.08 -18.31
CA PRO A 188 3.07 -3.44 -19.71
C PRO A 188 4.46 -4.02 -20.03
N GLU A 189 4.56 -4.81 -21.09
CA GLU A 189 5.86 -5.38 -21.54
C GLU A 189 6.82 -4.33 -22.12
N LYS A 190 6.28 -3.20 -22.62
CA LYS A 190 7.08 -2.13 -23.24
C LYS A 190 7.79 -1.32 -22.17
N GLU A 191 9.13 -1.40 -22.14
CA GLU A 191 9.97 -0.60 -21.25
C GLU A 191 9.66 0.90 -21.35
N GLY A 192 9.66 1.58 -20.22
CA GLY A 192 9.44 3.03 -20.12
C GLY A 192 8.07 3.53 -20.55
N SER A 193 7.06 2.67 -20.72
CA SER A 193 5.73 3.07 -21.20
C SER A 193 4.83 3.66 -20.11
N VAL A 194 5.11 3.42 -18.84
CA VAL A 194 4.40 3.97 -17.69
C VAL A 194 5.19 5.12 -17.09
N ARG A 195 4.52 6.23 -16.77
CA ARG A 195 5.14 7.41 -16.16
C ARG A 195 4.89 7.42 -14.66
N ILE A 196 5.96 7.49 -13.88
CA ILE A 196 5.89 7.54 -12.42
C ILE A 196 6.17 8.97 -11.96
N ALA A 197 5.35 9.45 -11.03
CA ALA A 197 5.60 10.69 -10.31
C ALA A 197 5.21 10.54 -8.84
N THR A 198 5.86 11.33 -8.00
CA THR A 198 5.63 11.33 -6.54
C THR A 198 5.52 12.76 -6.03
N SER A 199 4.91 12.93 -4.86
CA SER A 199 5.06 14.15 -4.07
C SER A 199 6.55 14.41 -3.78
N ALA A 200 6.87 15.62 -3.34
CA ALA A 200 8.23 15.96 -2.96
C ALA A 200 8.80 14.94 -1.96
N PHE A 201 10.02 14.52 -2.17
CA PHE A 201 10.77 13.62 -1.29
C PHE A 201 12.14 14.25 -0.97
N ARG A 202 12.68 13.91 0.21
CA ARG A 202 13.96 14.46 0.68
C ARG A 202 15.11 13.93 -0.15
N TRP A 203 15.13 12.65 -0.37
CA TRP A 203 16.09 11.89 -1.18
C TRP A 203 15.61 10.44 -1.34
N GLY A 204 16.22 9.75 -2.29
CA GLY A 204 16.07 8.33 -2.52
C GLY A 204 17.37 7.57 -2.31
N MET A 205 17.25 6.26 -2.07
CA MET A 205 18.39 5.35 -1.94
C MET A 205 18.06 4.01 -2.61
N THR A 206 19.02 3.50 -3.36
CA THR A 206 19.00 2.10 -3.81
C THR A 206 19.32 1.19 -2.63
N CYS A 207 18.62 0.06 -2.52
CA CYS A 207 18.85 -0.92 -1.44
C CYS A 207 20.35 -1.22 -1.31
N PRO A 208 20.95 -1.06 -0.10
CA PRO A 208 22.39 -1.26 0.07
C PRO A 208 22.80 -2.74 0.05
N SER A 209 21.88 -3.66 0.39
CA SER A 209 22.09 -5.10 0.22
C SER A 209 21.83 -5.53 -1.22
N LEU A 210 22.45 -6.63 -1.64
CA LEU A 210 22.15 -7.24 -2.93
C LEU A 210 20.71 -7.77 -2.92
N PHE A 211 19.87 -7.13 -3.72
CA PHE A 211 18.46 -7.49 -3.85
C PHE A 211 18.25 -8.70 -4.80
N SER A 212 19.11 -8.84 -5.79
CA SER A 212 19.12 -9.93 -6.76
C SER A 212 20.31 -10.85 -6.55
N ASP A 213 20.12 -12.18 -6.74
CA ASP A 213 21.17 -13.19 -6.56
C ASP A 213 21.72 -13.67 -7.92
N PRO A 214 22.94 -13.26 -8.32
CA PRO A 214 23.55 -13.70 -9.58
C PRO A 214 23.73 -15.22 -9.70
N LYS A 215 23.82 -15.96 -8.59
CA LYS A 215 23.89 -17.42 -8.60
C LYS A 215 22.60 -18.06 -9.10
N GLN A 216 21.48 -17.36 -8.94
CA GLN A 216 20.18 -17.74 -9.47
C GLN A 216 19.91 -17.09 -10.83
N ARG A 217 20.90 -16.42 -11.44
CA ARG A 217 20.79 -15.64 -12.68
C ARG A 217 19.87 -14.41 -12.52
N GLU A 218 19.78 -13.86 -11.31
CA GLU A 218 19.03 -12.68 -11.00
C GLU A 218 19.99 -11.48 -10.96
N TYR A 219 19.59 -10.36 -11.56
CA TYR A 219 20.44 -9.19 -11.71
C TYR A 219 19.68 -7.94 -11.33
N GLN A 220 20.39 -6.98 -10.72
CA GLN A 220 19.91 -5.62 -10.48
C GLN A 220 20.59 -4.64 -11.45
N ALA A 221 19.86 -3.59 -11.84
CA ALA A 221 20.35 -2.57 -12.75
C ALA A 221 20.94 -1.36 -12.00
N LEU A 222 20.54 -1.15 -10.73
CA LEU A 222 20.89 0.01 -9.94
C LEU A 222 22.07 -0.26 -9.01
N LEU A 223 22.89 0.78 -8.76
CA LEU A 223 24.06 0.69 -7.87
C LEU A 223 23.59 0.56 -6.41
N PRO A 224 23.94 -0.53 -5.71
CA PRO A 224 23.58 -0.72 -4.30
C PRO A 224 24.08 0.41 -3.40
N GLY A 225 23.23 0.89 -2.49
CA GLY A 225 23.57 1.93 -1.51
C GLY A 225 23.75 3.34 -2.09
N ALA A 226 23.55 3.54 -3.39
CA ALA A 226 23.60 4.88 -3.98
C ALA A 226 22.47 5.76 -3.45
N GLN A 227 22.78 6.97 -3.02
CA GLN A 227 21.82 8.03 -2.67
C GLN A 227 21.69 9.01 -3.82
N TRP A 228 20.47 9.50 -4.01
CA TRP A 228 20.14 10.43 -5.10
C TRP A 228 18.89 11.26 -4.75
N ALA A 229 18.74 12.40 -5.43
CA ALA A 229 17.61 13.32 -5.21
C ALA A 229 16.72 13.48 -6.45
N ASP A 230 17.06 12.81 -7.54
CA ASP A 230 16.38 12.94 -8.84
C ASP A 230 16.09 11.54 -9.41
N LEU A 231 14.80 11.22 -9.59
CA LEU A 231 14.34 9.94 -10.15
C LEU A 231 14.82 9.71 -11.60
N THR A 232 15.21 10.77 -12.31
CA THR A 232 15.71 10.67 -13.70
C THR A 232 17.19 10.33 -13.79
N ARG A 233 17.92 10.30 -12.64
CA ARG A 233 19.37 10.10 -12.57
C ARG A 233 19.75 9.21 -11.40
N VAL A 234 19.34 7.96 -11.46
CA VAL A 234 19.66 6.95 -10.45
C VAL A 234 20.88 6.14 -10.91
N PRO A 235 21.98 6.09 -10.12
CA PRO A 235 23.23 5.45 -10.54
C PRO A 235 23.05 3.98 -10.92
N ALA A 236 23.61 3.59 -12.07
CA ALA A 236 23.60 2.22 -12.56
C ALA A 236 24.64 1.34 -11.85
N ALA A 237 24.39 0.03 -11.81
CA ALA A 237 25.23 -0.96 -11.13
C ALA A 237 26.60 -1.19 -11.81
N TRP A 238 26.75 -0.89 -13.09
CA TRP A 238 28.00 -1.14 -13.80
C TRP A 238 28.61 0.12 -14.42
N LYS A 239 29.92 0.13 -14.40
CA LYS A 239 30.73 1.27 -14.86
C LYS A 239 30.46 1.59 -16.33
N GLY A 240 30.22 2.87 -16.62
CA GLY A 240 29.99 3.37 -17.97
C GLY A 240 28.55 3.22 -18.48
N ALA A 241 27.65 2.62 -17.71
CA ALA A 241 26.23 2.69 -18.01
C ALA A 241 25.70 4.10 -17.72
N PRO A 242 24.70 4.57 -18.50
CA PRO A 242 23.98 5.79 -18.13
C PRO A 242 23.16 5.59 -16.85
N ASP A 243 22.91 6.65 -16.13
CA ASP A 243 21.98 6.64 -15.01
C ASP A 243 20.58 6.18 -15.45
N ALA A 244 19.88 5.48 -14.57
CA ALA A 244 18.53 5.00 -14.82
C ALA A 244 17.50 6.12 -14.56
N ASP A 245 16.49 6.16 -15.41
CA ASP A 245 15.30 7.03 -15.25
C ASP A 245 14.14 6.23 -14.65
N LEU A 246 13.92 6.37 -13.35
CA LEU A 246 12.83 5.70 -12.63
C LEU A 246 11.46 6.39 -12.80
N THR A 247 11.41 7.51 -13.52
CA THR A 247 10.12 8.10 -13.93
C THR A 247 9.49 7.35 -15.11
N ARG A 248 10.23 6.39 -15.70
CA ARG A 248 9.83 5.59 -16.86
C ARG A 248 9.98 4.11 -16.56
N LEU A 249 8.85 3.44 -16.32
CA LEU A 249 8.83 2.00 -16.04
C LEU A 249 7.92 1.27 -17.04
N PRO A 250 8.02 -0.05 -17.22
CA PRO A 250 9.00 -0.96 -16.60
C PRO A 250 10.45 -0.55 -16.91
N ALA A 251 11.35 -0.91 -16.00
CA ALA A 251 12.79 -0.77 -16.21
C ALA A 251 13.30 -1.88 -17.15
N ARG A 252 14.61 -2.03 -17.23
CA ARG A 252 15.29 -2.99 -18.10
C ARG A 252 14.81 -4.42 -17.88
N TYR A 253 14.47 -5.11 -18.95
CA TYR A 253 14.07 -6.52 -18.94
C TYR A 253 15.14 -7.42 -18.30
N GLY A 254 14.70 -8.42 -17.53
CA GLY A 254 15.57 -9.39 -16.86
C GLY A 254 16.23 -8.86 -15.58
N HIS A 255 15.76 -7.73 -15.03
CA HIS A 255 16.31 -7.12 -13.82
C HIS A 255 15.24 -6.93 -12.74
N ALA A 256 15.68 -6.99 -11.48
CA ALA A 256 14.86 -6.66 -10.32
C ALA A 256 15.66 -5.74 -9.39
N ASP A 257 15.04 -4.66 -8.96
CA ASP A 257 15.65 -3.63 -8.12
C ASP A 257 14.72 -3.22 -6.97
N LEU A 258 15.31 -2.68 -5.92
CA LEU A 258 14.59 -2.13 -4.78
C LEU A 258 15.18 -0.77 -4.41
N VAL A 259 14.34 0.25 -4.36
CA VAL A 259 14.74 1.59 -3.91
C VAL A 259 13.77 2.10 -2.86
N GLN A 260 14.21 3.05 -2.03
CA GLN A 260 13.36 3.70 -1.04
C GLN A 260 13.44 5.22 -1.17
N LEU A 261 12.27 5.85 -1.24
CA LEU A 261 12.07 7.30 -1.26
C LEU A 261 11.64 7.75 0.13
N VAL A 262 12.31 8.75 0.69
CA VAL A 262 11.92 9.37 1.96
C VAL A 262 11.04 10.58 1.68
N ASN A 263 9.78 10.51 2.05
CA ASN A 263 8.83 11.58 1.79
C ASN A 263 9.14 12.85 2.58
N GLU A 264 8.82 14.00 2.00
CA GLU A 264 8.75 15.24 2.76
C GLU A 264 7.56 15.22 3.71
N PRO A 265 7.66 15.84 4.90
CA PRO A 265 6.56 15.90 5.85
C PRO A 265 5.43 16.79 5.33
N TRP A 266 4.22 16.56 5.86
CA TRP A 266 3.01 17.29 5.48
C TRP A 266 3.14 18.82 5.63
N GLU A 267 3.83 19.28 6.65
CA GLU A 267 4.06 20.69 6.93
C GLU A 267 4.82 21.41 5.82
N LYS A 268 5.65 20.69 5.08
CA LYS A 268 6.36 21.23 3.91
C LYS A 268 5.55 21.16 2.63
N THR A 269 4.77 20.10 2.45
CA THR A 269 4.04 19.86 1.19
C THR A 269 2.64 20.47 1.18
N GLY A 270 2.08 20.76 2.36
CA GLY A 270 0.72 21.26 2.54
C GLY A 270 -0.37 20.23 2.26
N GLY A 271 -0.03 18.94 2.14
CA GLY A 271 -0.99 17.89 1.83
C GLY A 271 -0.44 16.47 1.99
N PRO A 272 -1.23 15.46 1.66
CA PRO A 272 -0.81 14.06 1.68
C PRO A 272 0.44 13.83 0.82
N ALA A 273 1.29 12.89 1.21
CA ALA A 273 2.25 12.31 0.27
C ALA A 273 1.50 11.43 -0.73
N TRP A 274 1.95 11.45 -1.98
CA TRP A 274 1.30 10.73 -3.05
C TRP A 274 2.30 10.10 -4.02
N THR A 275 1.85 9.04 -4.68
CA THR A 275 2.53 8.39 -5.81
C THR A 275 1.53 8.18 -6.92
N THR A 276 1.94 8.38 -8.17
CA THR A 276 1.12 8.13 -9.36
C THR A 276 1.86 7.28 -10.38
N ALA A 277 1.12 6.39 -11.05
CA ALA A 277 1.57 5.64 -12.21
C ALA A 277 0.61 5.95 -13.38
N THR A 278 1.10 6.65 -14.39
CA THR A 278 0.30 7.08 -15.55
C THR A 278 0.53 6.13 -16.73
N PHE A 279 -0.51 5.42 -17.12
CA PHE A 279 -0.56 4.47 -18.22
C PHE A 279 -1.13 5.18 -19.45
N THR A 280 -0.29 5.97 -20.12
CA THR A 280 -0.70 6.86 -21.23
C THR A 280 -1.34 6.11 -22.38
N ASP A 281 -0.77 4.96 -22.78
CA ASP A 281 -1.28 4.13 -23.87
C ASP A 281 -2.64 3.49 -23.54
N GLN A 282 -2.96 3.33 -22.24
CA GLN A 282 -4.21 2.74 -21.75
C GLN A 282 -5.24 3.79 -21.30
N GLY A 283 -4.86 5.07 -21.25
CA GLY A 283 -5.74 6.20 -20.96
C GLY A 283 -6.18 6.32 -19.49
N TYR A 284 -5.35 5.90 -18.54
CA TYR A 284 -5.62 6.08 -17.11
C TYR A 284 -4.36 6.37 -16.30
N LEU A 285 -4.53 6.91 -15.11
CA LEU A 285 -3.53 6.93 -14.05
C LEU A 285 -4.05 6.20 -12.81
N TRP A 286 -3.16 5.46 -12.15
CA TRP A 286 -3.34 4.97 -10.79
C TRP A 286 -2.68 5.95 -9.81
N PHE A 287 -3.23 6.10 -8.61
CA PHE A 287 -2.64 6.92 -7.56
C PHE A 287 -2.84 6.32 -6.17
N ALA A 288 -1.94 6.69 -5.26
CA ALA A 288 -2.06 6.45 -3.82
C ALA A 288 -1.84 7.74 -3.05
N LEU A 289 -2.55 7.87 -1.91
CA LEU A 289 -2.38 8.96 -0.94
C LEU A 289 -2.16 8.38 0.45
N LYS A 290 -1.21 8.99 1.19
CA LYS A 290 -0.87 8.60 2.56
C LYS A 290 -0.56 9.79 3.46
N ASP A 291 -0.66 9.59 4.78
CA ASP A 291 -0.07 10.52 5.74
C ASP A 291 1.43 10.22 5.91
N PRO A 292 2.34 11.12 5.50
CA PRO A 292 3.79 10.92 5.66
C PRO A 292 4.25 10.90 7.12
N ALA A 293 3.42 11.28 8.09
CA ALA A 293 3.71 11.13 9.51
C ALA A 293 3.50 9.70 10.02
N VAL A 294 2.75 8.86 9.28
CA VAL A 294 2.49 7.45 9.59
C VAL A 294 3.27 6.54 8.65
N LEU A 295 3.28 6.83 7.35
CA LEU A 295 3.99 6.08 6.31
C LEU A 295 5.08 6.97 5.72
N HIS A 296 6.27 6.97 6.35
CA HIS A 296 7.35 7.93 6.12
C HIS A 296 8.04 7.78 4.76
N SER A 297 7.93 6.63 4.12
CA SER A 297 8.67 6.31 2.91
C SER A 297 7.79 5.60 1.89
N THR A 298 8.26 5.60 0.64
CA THR A 298 7.78 4.70 -0.41
C THR A 298 8.92 3.80 -0.84
N VAL A 299 8.78 2.50 -0.66
CA VAL A 299 9.65 1.49 -1.25
C VAL A 299 9.14 1.20 -2.65
N VAL A 300 10.02 1.26 -3.63
CA VAL A 300 9.71 0.93 -5.01
C VAL A 300 10.39 -0.38 -5.37
N TRP A 301 9.59 -1.43 -5.49
CA TRP A 301 10.02 -2.73 -5.97
C TRP A 301 9.81 -2.83 -7.47
N ILE A 302 10.90 -2.92 -8.21
CA ILE A 302 10.91 -2.98 -9.67
C ILE A 302 11.19 -4.43 -10.04
N GLU A 303 10.24 -5.07 -10.71
CA GLU A 303 10.36 -6.46 -11.14
C GLU A 303 9.96 -6.56 -12.60
N ASN A 304 10.96 -6.74 -13.48
CA ASN A 304 10.74 -6.95 -14.89
C ASN A 304 11.42 -8.24 -15.35
N HIS A 305 10.77 -9.39 -15.07
CA HIS A 305 11.26 -10.73 -15.38
C HIS A 305 12.62 -11.07 -14.75
N GLY A 306 13.00 -10.36 -13.66
CA GLY A 306 14.32 -10.48 -13.04
C GLY A 306 14.48 -11.65 -12.09
N ARG A 307 13.41 -12.13 -11.46
CA ARG A 307 13.44 -13.23 -10.49
C ARG A 307 13.19 -14.58 -11.15
N HIS A 308 14.13 -15.52 -10.97
CA HIS A 308 14.11 -16.84 -11.61
C HIS A 308 13.80 -18.01 -10.67
N GLY A 309 14.00 -17.86 -9.37
CA GLY A 309 13.67 -18.88 -8.37
C GLY A 309 12.19 -19.29 -8.39
N HIS A 310 11.85 -20.46 -7.78
CA HIS A 310 10.45 -20.86 -7.61
C HIS A 310 9.72 -19.92 -6.61
N PRO A 311 8.51 -19.45 -6.92
CA PRO A 311 7.64 -19.71 -8.08
C PRO A 311 7.76 -18.69 -9.22
N TRP A 312 8.69 -17.74 -9.15
CA TRP A 312 8.85 -16.60 -10.06
C TRP A 312 9.11 -17.00 -11.50
N LYS A 313 10.14 -17.81 -11.75
CA LYS A 313 10.50 -18.40 -13.07
C LYS A 313 10.63 -17.36 -14.20
N GLY A 314 11.05 -16.13 -13.90
CA GLY A 314 11.21 -15.05 -14.88
C GLY A 314 9.90 -14.61 -15.54
N ARG A 315 8.76 -14.68 -14.86
CA ARG A 315 7.42 -14.46 -15.45
C ARG A 315 6.69 -13.24 -14.93
N ASN A 316 7.26 -12.53 -13.97
CA ASN A 316 6.60 -11.39 -13.39
C ASN A 316 7.11 -10.09 -14.02
N ASN A 317 6.17 -9.23 -14.39
CA ASN A 317 6.41 -7.86 -14.75
C ASN A 317 5.47 -7.01 -13.92
N CYS A 318 5.98 -6.47 -12.81
CA CYS A 318 5.17 -5.71 -11.86
C CYS A 318 5.98 -4.61 -11.18
N LEU A 319 5.26 -3.68 -10.59
CA LEU A 319 5.81 -2.56 -9.85
C LEU A 319 5.18 -2.49 -8.46
N GLY A 320 5.96 -2.71 -7.41
CA GLY A 320 5.58 -2.40 -6.04
C GLY A 320 5.74 -0.90 -5.80
N LEU A 321 4.66 -0.23 -5.40
CA LEU A 321 4.66 1.14 -4.88
C LEU A 321 4.21 1.04 -3.43
N GLU A 322 5.16 0.74 -2.56
CA GLU A 322 4.92 0.26 -1.20
C GLU A 322 5.09 1.39 -0.21
N ASP A 323 3.98 1.87 0.33
CA ASP A 323 3.98 2.98 1.28
C ASP A 323 4.15 2.47 2.71
N VAL A 324 5.31 2.80 3.31
CA VAL A 324 5.80 2.12 4.52
C VAL A 324 6.41 3.05 5.55
N THR A 325 6.56 2.52 6.75
CA THR A 325 7.55 2.92 7.75
C THR A 325 8.43 1.71 8.04
N ALA A 326 9.51 1.57 7.27
CA ALA A 326 10.43 0.45 7.28
C ALA A 326 11.83 0.86 6.80
N TYR A 327 12.80 0.00 7.00
CA TYR A 327 14.12 0.07 6.36
C TYR A 327 14.13 -0.92 5.19
N PHE A 328 13.95 -0.42 3.99
CA PHE A 328 13.75 -1.21 2.79
C PHE A 328 12.77 -2.38 3.03
N ALA A 329 13.02 -3.55 2.48
CA ALA A 329 12.29 -4.78 2.75
C ALA A 329 13.07 -5.75 3.68
N ASP A 330 13.94 -5.23 4.54
CA ASP A 330 14.84 -6.06 5.36
C ASP A 330 14.18 -6.62 6.64
N GLY A 331 12.98 -6.10 7.00
CA GLY A 331 12.17 -6.64 8.09
C GLY A 331 12.41 -6.03 9.47
N LEU A 332 11.95 -6.73 10.49
CA LEU A 332 11.86 -6.25 11.88
C LEU A 332 13.23 -5.86 12.45
N ALA A 333 14.24 -6.73 12.34
CA ALA A 333 15.56 -6.48 12.88
C ALA A 333 16.18 -5.20 12.32
N ALA A 334 16.34 -5.11 11.01
CA ALA A 334 16.96 -3.99 10.35
C ALA A 334 16.18 -2.67 10.54
N SER A 335 14.85 -2.74 10.65
CA SER A 335 14.02 -1.55 10.83
C SER A 335 13.99 -1.02 12.25
N THR A 336 14.27 -1.85 13.26
CA THR A 336 14.21 -1.45 14.68
C THR A 336 15.59 -1.21 15.31
N GLN A 337 16.65 -1.68 14.66
CA GLN A 337 18.04 -1.44 15.05
C GLN A 337 18.58 -0.16 14.38
N ASP A 338 19.85 0.15 14.69
CA ASP A 338 20.57 1.26 14.07
C ASP A 338 20.77 1.00 12.56
N ASN A 339 20.33 1.92 11.72
CA ASN A 339 20.39 1.83 10.26
C ASN A 339 20.66 3.20 9.60
N LEU A 340 20.91 3.19 8.28
CA LEU A 340 21.28 4.41 7.55
C LEU A 340 20.18 5.49 7.57
N LEU A 341 18.91 5.11 7.67
CA LEU A 341 17.77 6.05 7.67
C LEU A 341 17.57 6.66 9.06
N ASN A 342 17.53 5.83 10.11
CA ASN A 342 17.24 6.34 11.45
C ASN A 342 18.38 7.19 12.01
N ARG A 343 19.66 6.95 11.61
CA ARG A 343 20.79 7.87 11.86
C ARG A 343 20.57 9.28 11.29
N GLN A 344 19.76 9.41 10.25
CA GLN A 344 19.38 10.68 9.63
C GLN A 344 18.06 11.23 10.18
N GLY A 345 17.56 10.66 11.28
CA GLY A 345 16.31 11.09 11.90
C GLY A 345 15.04 10.64 11.17
N ILE A 346 15.15 9.65 10.28
CA ILE A 346 14.01 9.11 9.53
C ILE A 346 13.51 7.84 10.22
N PRO A 347 12.23 7.83 10.67
CA PRO A 347 11.68 6.64 11.30
C PRO A 347 11.59 5.45 10.34
N THR A 348 12.09 4.30 10.78
CA THR A 348 11.99 3.02 10.07
C THR A 348 11.11 2.00 10.79
N SER A 349 10.46 2.41 11.86
CA SER A 349 9.49 1.63 12.62
C SER A 349 8.60 2.57 13.44
N LEU A 350 7.33 2.19 13.65
CA LEU A 350 6.43 2.89 14.56
C LEU A 350 6.51 2.27 15.97
N ALA A 351 6.43 3.11 17.00
CA ALA A 351 6.25 2.68 18.37
C ALA A 351 4.76 2.47 18.65
N LEU A 352 4.37 1.22 18.91
CA LEU A 352 2.99 0.86 19.23
C LEU A 352 2.78 0.85 20.75
N ASN A 353 1.59 1.29 21.17
CA ASN A 353 1.18 1.34 22.58
C ASN A 353 0.03 0.35 22.80
N PRO A 354 0.14 -0.61 23.73
CA PRO A 354 -0.89 -1.64 23.93
C PRO A 354 -2.23 -1.08 24.45
N THR A 355 -2.24 0.12 25.03
CA THR A 355 -3.44 0.76 25.57
C THR A 355 -4.08 1.78 24.65
N GLN A 356 -3.43 2.08 23.49
CA GLN A 356 -3.93 3.06 22.52
C GLN A 356 -3.88 2.46 21.12
N PRO A 357 -4.97 2.53 20.35
CA PRO A 357 -4.96 2.06 18.98
C PRO A 357 -4.07 2.94 18.09
N THR A 358 -3.38 2.31 17.15
CA THR A 358 -2.68 2.98 16.06
C THR A 358 -3.48 2.80 14.79
N PHE A 359 -3.65 3.87 14.03
CA PHE A 359 -4.40 3.88 12.78
C PHE A 359 -3.47 4.07 11.59
N VAL A 360 -3.69 3.29 10.55
CA VAL A 360 -3.03 3.44 9.26
C VAL A 360 -4.11 3.58 8.20
N ASN A 361 -4.29 4.79 7.69
CA ASN A 361 -5.28 5.09 6.66
C ASN A 361 -4.58 5.24 5.31
N TYR A 362 -5.19 4.73 4.26
CA TYR A 362 -4.60 4.69 2.94
C TYR A 362 -5.67 4.83 1.86
N ILE A 363 -5.37 5.60 0.81
CA ILE A 363 -6.27 5.81 -0.32
C ILE A 363 -5.57 5.32 -1.58
N GLN A 364 -6.28 4.55 -2.40
CA GLN A 364 -5.84 4.14 -3.74
C GLN A 364 -6.98 4.37 -4.73
N GLY A 365 -6.66 4.79 -5.94
CA GLY A 365 -7.69 5.01 -6.93
C GLY A 365 -7.17 5.10 -8.35
N VAL A 366 -8.11 5.25 -9.28
CA VAL A 366 -7.84 5.38 -10.71
C VAL A 366 -8.61 6.57 -11.28
N ALA A 367 -7.95 7.35 -12.12
CA ALA A 367 -8.58 8.38 -12.94
C ALA A 367 -8.37 8.09 -14.42
N LYS A 368 -9.42 8.23 -15.24
CA LYS A 368 -9.25 8.27 -16.70
C LYS A 368 -8.60 9.58 -17.09
N ILE A 369 -7.67 9.53 -18.03
CA ILE A 369 -6.93 10.70 -18.50
C ILE A 369 -7.30 11.03 -19.96
N PRO A 370 -7.34 12.31 -20.33
CA PRO A 370 -7.57 12.72 -21.72
C PRO A 370 -6.33 12.45 -22.58
N SER A 371 -6.54 12.43 -23.91
CA SER A 371 -5.44 12.39 -24.85
C SER A 371 -4.48 13.57 -24.62
N GLY A 372 -3.17 13.31 -24.67
CA GLY A 372 -2.14 14.32 -24.41
C GLY A 372 -1.79 14.52 -22.93
N PHE A 373 -2.46 13.85 -22.00
CA PHE A 373 -2.02 13.79 -20.61
C PHE A 373 -0.77 12.90 -20.53
N ASP A 374 0.34 13.44 -20.05
CA ASP A 374 1.63 12.72 -20.02
C ASP A 374 1.98 12.21 -18.62
N VAL A 375 2.66 12.98 -17.81
CA VAL A 375 3.04 12.63 -16.44
C VAL A 375 2.48 13.65 -15.45
N VAL A 376 2.08 13.19 -14.28
CA VAL A 376 1.59 14.07 -13.22
C VAL A 376 2.73 14.94 -12.71
N GLN A 377 2.55 16.26 -12.76
CA GLN A 377 3.46 17.25 -12.21
C GLN A 377 3.09 17.63 -10.76
N LYS A 378 1.78 17.72 -10.49
CA LYS A 378 1.26 18.22 -9.22
C LYS A 378 -0.13 17.68 -8.94
N LEU A 379 -0.44 17.49 -7.66
CA LEU A 379 -1.81 17.32 -7.18
C LEU A 379 -2.28 18.60 -6.48
N GLU A 380 -3.54 18.98 -6.73
CA GLU A 380 -4.24 20.04 -6.01
C GLU A 380 -5.38 19.42 -5.22
N PHE A 381 -5.45 19.74 -3.93
CA PHE A 381 -6.44 19.22 -3.00
C PHE A 381 -7.50 20.28 -2.71
N ALA A 382 -8.77 19.92 -2.89
CA ALA A 382 -9.93 20.72 -2.54
C ALA A 382 -10.91 19.85 -1.72
N PRO A 383 -11.81 20.42 -0.92
CA PRO A 383 -12.77 19.63 -0.17
C PRO A 383 -13.52 18.63 -1.05
N GLY A 384 -13.36 17.33 -0.77
CA GLY A 384 -13.98 16.23 -1.52
C GLY A 384 -13.44 16.00 -2.94
N ALA A 385 -12.32 16.60 -3.34
CA ALA A 385 -11.78 16.44 -4.70
C ALA A 385 -10.26 16.51 -4.75
N VAL A 386 -9.69 15.81 -5.74
CA VAL A 386 -8.26 15.89 -6.10
C VAL A 386 -8.17 16.20 -7.60
N THR A 387 -7.32 17.17 -7.94
CA THR A 387 -6.99 17.51 -9.33
C THR A 387 -5.56 17.11 -9.63
N PHE A 388 -5.39 16.29 -10.67
CA PHE A 388 -4.10 15.91 -11.23
C PHE A 388 -3.75 16.88 -12.36
N LEU A 389 -2.61 17.55 -12.24
CA LEU A 389 -2.04 18.40 -13.29
C LEU A 389 -0.89 17.67 -13.95
N SER A 390 -0.87 17.59 -15.26
CA SER A 390 0.21 17.01 -16.04
C SER A 390 1.24 18.04 -16.47
N THR A 391 2.44 17.58 -16.84
CA THR A 391 3.48 18.46 -17.40
C THR A 391 3.07 19.04 -18.76
N SER A 392 2.19 18.37 -19.50
CA SER A 392 1.58 18.88 -20.73
C SER A 392 0.48 19.93 -20.52
N GLY A 393 0.18 20.31 -19.25
CA GLY A 393 -0.85 21.28 -18.90
C GLY A 393 -2.28 20.74 -18.86
N GLN A 394 -2.48 19.44 -19.06
CA GLN A 394 -3.78 18.80 -18.93
C GLN A 394 -4.19 18.66 -17.46
N ARG A 395 -5.50 18.70 -17.19
CA ARG A 395 -6.05 18.59 -15.83
C ARG A 395 -7.13 17.51 -15.77
N VAL A 396 -7.11 16.74 -14.69
CA VAL A 396 -8.16 15.76 -14.37
C VAL A 396 -8.57 15.94 -12.93
N THR A 397 -9.84 16.22 -12.67
CA THR A 397 -10.41 16.34 -11.33
C THR A 397 -11.33 15.16 -11.06
N ILE A 398 -11.16 14.51 -9.93
CA ILE A 398 -12.02 13.40 -9.47
C ILE A 398 -12.48 13.61 -8.03
N PRO A 399 -13.65 13.07 -7.63
CA PRO A 399 -14.07 13.07 -6.25
C PRO A 399 -13.17 12.15 -5.42
N VAL A 400 -12.63 12.66 -4.31
CA VAL A 400 -11.78 11.92 -3.34
C VAL A 400 -11.89 12.59 -1.98
N HIS A 401 -12.23 11.83 -0.96
CA HIS A 401 -12.19 12.26 0.44
C HIS A 401 -10.75 12.20 0.97
N HIS A 402 -9.87 13.08 0.47
CA HIS A 402 -8.42 13.01 0.76
C HIS A 402 -8.07 13.20 2.23
N GLU A 403 -8.92 13.87 3.02
CA GLU A 403 -8.76 14.03 4.47
C GLU A 403 -8.81 12.69 5.22
N PHE A 404 -9.40 11.65 4.61
CA PHE A 404 -9.45 10.29 5.17
C PHE A 404 -8.07 9.78 5.59
N VAL A 405 -6.98 10.14 4.91
CA VAL A 405 -5.62 9.69 5.27
C VAL A 405 -5.24 10.10 6.69
N ARG A 406 -5.82 11.18 7.23
CA ARG A 406 -5.60 11.63 8.61
C ARG A 406 -6.76 11.28 9.54
N THR A 407 -7.99 11.42 9.08
CA THR A 407 -9.18 11.27 9.93
C THR A 407 -9.67 9.82 10.02
N GLY A 408 -9.47 9.02 8.97
CA GLY A 408 -10.04 7.69 8.82
C GLY A 408 -11.57 7.69 8.71
N THR A 409 -12.17 8.83 8.36
CA THR A 409 -13.62 9.01 8.19
C THR A 409 -13.96 9.48 6.79
N LEU A 410 -15.09 8.99 6.26
CA LEU A 410 -15.68 9.35 4.97
C LEU A 410 -16.87 10.27 5.15
#